data_b1f199dc2802858dec3e9fa264c88871
#
_entry.id   b1f199dc2802858dec3e9fa264c88871
#
_cell.length_a   1.000
_cell.length_b   1.000
_cell.length_c   1.000
_cell.angle_alpha   90.00
_cell.angle_beta   90.00
_cell.angle_gamma   90.00
#
_symmetry.space_group_name_H-M   'P 1'
#
loop_
_entity.id
_entity.type
_entity.pdbx_description
1 polymer ?
#
loop_
_entity_poly.entity_id
_entity_poly.type
_entity_poly.pdbx_seq_one_letter_code
_entity_poly.pdbx_strand_id
1 'polypeptide(L)'
;KKFPCDAFHGGMEQDDRERALYKFRNGSCPVLVSTDLAARGLDIPGIDNVVHYHMPVNEEAFTHRNGRTARWEARGSSFLLLHAEERLPDYLPEELSVFELPEQTPKPAKPRWTTLYIGKGKKDKLNKVDIVGFLYKKGGLVREDVGQVDVKEHYAFVAVRRSKVKQLLTLLRGEKIKGMKTLIEEAR
;
A
#
# COMPACT_ATOMS: atom_id res chain seq x y z
N LYS A 1 -10.03 5.55 -16.90
CA LYS A 1 -9.41 6.46 -15.91
C LYS A 1 -8.36 5.68 -15.15
N LYS A 2 -7.11 6.18 -15.03
CA LYS A 2 -6.08 5.49 -14.22
C LYS A 2 -6.42 5.66 -12.74
N PHE A 3 -6.84 4.58 -12.11
CA PHE A 3 -7.02 4.50 -10.67
C PHE A 3 -5.70 4.05 -10.03
N PRO A 4 -5.22 4.66 -8.95
CA PRO A 4 -4.00 4.22 -8.28
C PRO A 4 -4.25 2.88 -7.58
N CYS A 5 -3.77 1.82 -8.19
CA CYS A 5 -3.80 0.46 -7.68
C CYS A 5 -2.48 -0.25 -8.01
N ASP A 6 -2.09 -1.20 -7.17
CA ASP A 6 -0.97 -2.10 -7.41
C ASP A 6 -1.47 -3.55 -7.40
N ALA A 7 -0.72 -4.44 -8.04
CA ALA A 7 -0.95 -5.87 -8.02
C ALA A 7 -0.05 -6.57 -6.98
N PHE A 8 -0.54 -7.71 -6.46
CA PHE A 8 0.23 -8.58 -5.57
C PHE A 8 -0.11 -10.05 -5.84
N HIS A 9 0.79 -10.77 -6.49
CA HIS A 9 0.58 -12.18 -6.84
C HIS A 9 1.90 -12.95 -6.94
N GLY A 10 1.81 -14.29 -6.98
CA GLY A 10 2.97 -15.18 -6.98
C GLY A 10 3.89 -15.07 -8.20
N GLY A 11 3.41 -14.56 -9.33
CA GLY A 11 4.21 -14.35 -10.54
C GLY A 11 5.04 -13.05 -10.55
N MET A 12 5.00 -12.26 -9.46
CA MET A 12 5.83 -11.06 -9.34
C MET A 12 7.16 -11.39 -8.69
N GLU A 13 8.20 -10.63 -9.06
CA GLU A 13 9.47 -10.65 -8.34
C GLU A 13 9.31 -10.19 -6.89
N GLN A 14 10.18 -10.65 -6.00
CA GLN A 14 10.08 -10.37 -4.56
C GLN A 14 10.13 -8.86 -4.27
N ASP A 15 11.02 -8.14 -4.92
CA ASP A 15 11.18 -6.69 -4.72
C ASP A 15 9.93 -5.92 -5.16
N ASP A 16 9.27 -6.35 -6.24
CA ASP A 16 8.02 -5.76 -6.71
C ASP A 16 6.87 -6.00 -5.74
N ARG A 17 6.79 -7.22 -5.18
CA ARG A 17 5.82 -7.55 -4.12
C ARG A 17 6.03 -6.70 -2.87
N GLU A 18 7.27 -6.57 -2.42
CA GLU A 18 7.60 -5.75 -1.25
C GLU A 18 7.26 -4.28 -1.47
N ARG A 19 7.53 -3.76 -2.67
CA ARG A 19 7.19 -2.40 -3.04
C ARG A 19 5.68 -2.14 -3.07
N ALA A 20 4.91 -3.02 -3.73
CA ALA A 20 3.45 -2.92 -3.77
C ALA A 20 2.84 -2.95 -2.37
N LEU A 21 3.30 -3.88 -1.54
CA LEU A 21 2.87 -4.02 -0.16
C LEU A 21 3.22 -2.77 0.68
N TYR A 22 4.43 -2.25 0.52
CA TYR A 22 4.85 -1.05 1.25
C TYR A 22 4.00 0.17 0.85
N LYS A 23 3.76 0.37 -0.44
CA LYS A 23 2.90 1.46 -0.97
C LYS A 23 1.47 1.37 -0.43
N PHE A 24 0.93 0.15 -0.34
CA PHE A 24 -0.39 -0.08 0.23
C PHE A 24 -0.41 0.24 1.74
N ARG A 25 0.54 -0.29 2.51
CA ARG A 25 0.64 -0.07 3.96
C ARG A 25 0.79 1.39 4.37
N ASN A 26 1.51 2.19 3.60
CA ASN A 26 1.73 3.60 3.91
C ASN A 26 0.67 4.55 3.31
N GLY A 27 -0.35 4.01 2.62
CA GLY A 27 -1.43 4.79 2.02
C GLY A 27 -1.05 5.55 0.75
N SER A 28 0.09 5.22 0.09
CA SER A 28 0.44 5.79 -1.22
C SER A 28 -0.35 5.14 -2.35
N CYS A 29 -0.75 3.89 -2.17
CA CYS A 29 -1.61 3.12 -3.06
C CYS A 29 -2.85 2.65 -2.27
N PRO A 30 -4.04 3.17 -2.57
CA PRO A 30 -5.25 2.88 -1.78
C PRO A 30 -5.88 1.52 -2.11
N VAL A 31 -5.52 0.89 -3.22
CA VAL A 31 -6.09 -0.40 -3.64
C VAL A 31 -4.98 -1.37 -4.01
N LEU A 32 -5.03 -2.55 -3.40
CA LEU A 32 -4.18 -3.68 -3.73
C LEU A 32 -5.02 -4.79 -4.37
N VAL A 33 -4.75 -5.10 -5.63
CA VAL A 33 -5.39 -6.22 -6.35
C VAL A 33 -4.53 -7.45 -6.11
N SER A 34 -5.10 -8.47 -5.45
CA SER A 34 -4.33 -9.61 -5.02
C SER A 34 -5.02 -10.93 -5.29
N THR A 35 -4.22 -11.98 -5.48
CA THR A 35 -4.66 -13.37 -5.35
C THR A 35 -4.71 -13.79 -3.89
N ASP A 36 -5.18 -15.00 -3.59
CA ASP A 36 -5.23 -15.55 -2.23
C ASP A 36 -3.85 -15.64 -1.54
N LEU A 37 -2.76 -15.42 -2.29
CA LEU A 37 -1.42 -15.31 -1.72
C LEU A 37 -1.35 -14.21 -0.64
N ALA A 38 -2.04 -13.08 -0.85
CA ALA A 38 -2.11 -12.02 0.15
C ALA A 38 -2.98 -12.37 1.36
N ALA A 39 -3.93 -13.28 1.18
CA ALA A 39 -4.79 -13.73 2.27
C ALA A 39 -4.01 -14.59 3.29
N ARG A 40 -2.96 -15.27 2.84
CA ARG A 40 -2.12 -16.13 3.67
C ARG A 40 -0.79 -15.44 3.98
N GLY A 41 -0.59 -15.01 5.23
CA GLY A 41 0.71 -14.59 5.73
C GLY A 41 1.11 -13.12 5.54
N LEU A 42 0.31 -12.28 4.89
CA LEU A 42 0.59 -10.85 4.86
C LEU A 42 0.06 -10.19 6.14
N ASP A 43 0.96 -9.68 6.94
CA ASP A 43 0.61 -8.81 8.05
C ASP A 43 0.35 -7.39 7.52
N ILE A 44 -0.89 -7.14 7.09
CA ILE A 44 -1.36 -5.82 6.70
C ILE A 44 -2.34 -5.37 7.78
N PRO A 45 -1.97 -4.44 8.63
CA PRO A 45 -2.88 -3.92 9.63
C PRO A 45 -3.92 -2.98 8.99
N GLY A 46 -5.17 -3.07 9.44
CA GLY A 46 -6.19 -2.04 9.19
C GLY A 46 -6.62 -1.90 7.74
N ILE A 47 -6.99 -3.00 7.07
CA ILE A 47 -7.70 -2.93 5.78
C ILE A 47 -9.15 -2.55 6.06
N ASP A 48 -9.60 -1.40 5.54
CA ASP A 48 -10.96 -0.90 5.72
C ASP A 48 -11.97 -1.75 4.95
N ASN A 49 -11.61 -2.18 3.74
CA ASN A 49 -12.53 -2.89 2.85
C ASN A 49 -11.84 -4.07 2.17
N VAL A 50 -12.53 -5.22 2.12
CA VAL A 50 -12.18 -6.38 1.30
C VAL A 50 -13.24 -6.54 0.23
N VAL A 51 -12.82 -6.62 -1.04
CA VAL A 51 -13.72 -6.85 -2.17
C VAL A 51 -13.39 -8.20 -2.80
N HIS A 52 -14.34 -9.12 -2.73
CA HIS A 52 -14.25 -10.42 -3.39
C HIS A 52 -14.71 -10.27 -4.85
N TYR A 53 -13.75 -10.10 -5.75
CA TYR A 53 -14.01 -10.01 -7.18
C TYR A 53 -14.46 -11.35 -7.77
N HIS A 54 -13.87 -12.44 -7.28
CA HIS A 54 -14.34 -13.80 -7.49
C HIS A 54 -14.71 -14.41 -6.15
N MET A 55 -15.78 -15.20 -6.15
CA MET A 55 -16.21 -15.93 -4.95
C MET A 55 -15.07 -16.78 -4.40
N PRO A 56 -14.87 -16.78 -3.07
CA PRO A 56 -13.98 -17.74 -2.42
C PRO A 56 -14.45 -19.16 -2.67
N VAL A 57 -13.49 -20.07 -2.88
CA VAL A 57 -13.79 -21.47 -3.21
C VAL A 57 -14.43 -22.26 -2.04
N ASN A 58 -14.25 -21.77 -0.81
CA ASN A 58 -14.81 -22.36 0.42
C ASN A 58 -14.81 -21.34 1.56
N GLU A 59 -15.43 -21.72 2.67
CA GLU A 59 -15.54 -20.92 3.90
C GLU A 59 -14.18 -20.54 4.50
N GLU A 60 -13.20 -21.44 4.46
CA GLU A 60 -11.85 -21.16 4.94
C GLU A 60 -11.21 -20.01 4.16
N ALA A 61 -11.30 -20.04 2.83
CA ALA A 61 -10.80 -18.97 1.97
C ALA A 61 -11.51 -17.64 2.23
N PHE A 62 -12.84 -17.68 2.44
CA PHE A 62 -13.64 -16.51 2.80
C PHE A 62 -13.18 -15.90 4.12
N THR A 63 -13.04 -16.73 5.15
CA THR A 63 -12.57 -16.32 6.48
C THR A 63 -11.15 -15.75 6.44
N HIS A 64 -10.24 -16.38 5.69
CA HIS A 64 -8.86 -15.88 5.55
C HIS A 64 -8.79 -14.54 4.82
N ARG A 65 -9.61 -14.32 3.79
CA ARG A 65 -9.67 -13.03 3.10
C ARG A 65 -10.24 -11.96 4.02
N ASN A 66 -11.33 -12.24 4.72
CA ASN A 66 -11.95 -11.30 5.65
C ASN A 66 -11.11 -11.05 6.91
N GLY A 67 -10.33 -12.00 7.34
CA GLY A 67 -9.38 -11.83 8.45
C GLY A 67 -8.28 -10.78 8.19
N ARG A 68 -8.29 -10.08 7.07
CA ARG A 68 -7.45 -8.92 6.78
C ARG A 68 -8.09 -7.60 7.22
N THR A 69 -9.42 -7.57 7.40
CA THR A 69 -10.18 -6.44 7.91
C THR A 69 -10.62 -6.69 9.36
N ALA A 70 -11.08 -5.67 10.05
CA ALA A 70 -11.67 -5.73 11.40
C ALA A 70 -10.78 -6.41 12.48
N ARG A 71 -9.45 -6.22 12.44
CA ARG A 71 -8.57 -6.67 13.52
C ARG A 71 -8.63 -5.69 14.70
N TRP A 72 -8.75 -6.22 15.95
CA TRP A 72 -8.63 -5.44 17.19
C TRP A 72 -9.52 -4.18 17.19
N GLU A 73 -10.82 -4.33 17.35
CA GLU A 73 -11.80 -3.23 17.47
C GLU A 73 -11.99 -2.36 16.22
N ALA A 74 -11.25 -2.58 15.12
CA ALA A 74 -11.47 -1.89 13.86
C ALA A 74 -12.74 -2.43 13.17
N ARG A 75 -13.58 -1.53 12.67
CA ARG A 75 -14.71 -1.88 11.80
C ARG A 75 -14.21 -1.96 10.36
N GLY A 76 -14.54 -3.06 9.67
CA GLY A 76 -14.23 -3.21 8.26
C GLY A 76 -15.42 -3.77 7.50
N SER A 77 -15.47 -3.51 6.20
CA SER A 77 -16.54 -4.00 5.33
C SER A 77 -16.02 -5.04 4.34
N SER A 78 -16.83 -6.05 4.08
CA SER A 78 -16.58 -7.07 3.07
C SER A 78 -17.66 -6.97 1.99
N PHE A 79 -17.24 -6.87 0.74
CA PHE A 79 -18.12 -6.75 -0.42
C PHE A 79 -17.93 -7.96 -1.33
N LEU A 80 -19.04 -8.52 -1.81
CA LEU A 80 -19.06 -9.60 -2.76
C LEU A 80 -19.58 -9.07 -4.09
N LEU A 81 -18.83 -9.30 -5.17
CA LEU A 81 -19.31 -9.04 -6.53
C LEU A 81 -19.91 -10.34 -7.07
N LEU A 82 -21.20 -10.29 -7.39
CA LEU A 82 -21.94 -11.42 -7.94
C LEU A 82 -22.30 -11.15 -9.40
N HIS A 83 -22.03 -12.09 -10.26
CA HIS A 83 -22.64 -12.13 -11.58
C HIS A 83 -24.11 -12.59 -11.46
N ALA A 84 -24.97 -12.17 -12.39
CA ALA A 84 -26.42 -12.48 -12.32
C ALA A 84 -26.76 -13.98 -12.27
N GLU A 85 -25.87 -14.83 -12.76
CA GLU A 85 -26.03 -16.30 -12.78
C GLU A 85 -25.34 -17.02 -11.60
N GLU A 86 -24.56 -16.29 -10.79
CA GLU A 86 -23.88 -16.86 -9.63
C GLU A 86 -24.84 -17.01 -8.46
N ARG A 87 -24.76 -18.14 -7.77
CA ARG A 87 -25.47 -18.39 -6.53
C ARG A 87 -24.60 -18.09 -5.33
N LEU A 88 -25.21 -17.55 -4.30
CA LEU A 88 -24.55 -17.38 -3.00
C LEU A 88 -24.22 -18.75 -2.42
N PRO A 89 -22.96 -18.97 -2.00
CA PRO A 89 -22.59 -20.18 -1.29
C PRO A 89 -23.26 -20.28 0.09
N ASP A 90 -23.56 -21.50 0.53
CA ASP A 90 -24.25 -21.79 1.81
C ASP A 90 -23.44 -21.37 3.06
N TYR A 91 -22.14 -21.15 2.92
CA TYR A 91 -21.28 -20.68 4.03
C TYR A 91 -21.38 -19.18 4.30
N LEU A 92 -22.12 -18.43 3.49
CA LEU A 92 -22.32 -17.01 3.73
C LEU A 92 -23.43 -16.78 4.77
N PRO A 93 -23.40 -15.66 5.52
CA PRO A 93 -24.50 -15.27 6.39
C PRO A 93 -25.82 -15.18 5.62
N GLU A 94 -26.92 -15.59 6.24
CA GLU A 94 -28.26 -15.50 5.63
C GLU A 94 -28.69 -14.05 5.36
N GLU A 95 -28.25 -13.11 6.21
CA GLU A 95 -28.58 -11.69 6.10
C GLU A 95 -27.44 -10.94 5.39
N LEU A 96 -27.56 -10.76 4.09
CA LEU A 96 -26.69 -9.91 3.28
C LEU A 96 -27.44 -8.67 2.80
N SER A 97 -26.85 -7.50 2.99
CA SER A 97 -27.38 -6.27 2.42
C SER A 97 -26.87 -6.05 1.00
N VAL A 98 -27.76 -5.63 0.11
CA VAL A 98 -27.36 -5.21 -1.24
C VAL A 98 -26.79 -3.80 -1.17
N PHE A 99 -25.55 -3.63 -1.67
CA PHE A 99 -24.93 -2.31 -1.78
C PHE A 99 -25.30 -1.70 -3.12
N GLU A 100 -26.14 -0.69 -3.10
CA GLU A 100 -26.51 0.07 -4.29
C GLU A 100 -25.41 1.06 -4.64
N LEU A 101 -24.88 0.95 -5.87
CA LEU A 101 -23.92 1.91 -6.39
C LEU A 101 -24.61 3.23 -6.70
N PRO A 102 -24.06 4.37 -6.24
CA PRO A 102 -24.64 5.66 -6.57
C PRO A 102 -24.55 5.92 -8.08
N GLU A 103 -25.57 6.55 -8.67
CA GLU A 103 -25.62 6.91 -10.10
C GLU A 103 -24.38 7.71 -10.53
N GLN A 104 -23.90 8.59 -9.66
CA GLN A 104 -22.68 9.38 -9.87
C GLN A 104 -21.62 8.96 -8.86
N THR A 105 -20.61 8.25 -9.35
CA THR A 105 -19.45 7.93 -8.52
C THR A 105 -18.52 9.13 -8.40
N PRO A 106 -18.17 9.57 -7.19
CA PRO A 106 -17.21 10.64 -7.01
C PRO A 106 -15.84 10.26 -7.57
N LYS A 107 -15.05 11.28 -7.96
CA LYS A 107 -13.66 11.00 -8.32
C LYS A 107 -12.90 10.49 -7.09
N PRO A 108 -12.10 9.43 -7.24
CA PRO A 108 -11.29 8.93 -6.14
C PRO A 108 -10.38 10.04 -5.58
N ALA A 109 -10.32 10.15 -4.27
CA ALA A 109 -9.38 11.05 -3.62
C ALA A 109 -7.94 10.66 -3.96
N LYS A 110 -7.09 11.65 -4.22
CA LYS A 110 -5.66 11.38 -4.41
C LYS A 110 -5.05 10.96 -3.07
N PRO A 111 -4.20 9.91 -3.05
CA PRO A 111 -3.49 9.52 -1.84
C PRO A 111 -2.71 10.69 -1.25
N ARG A 112 -2.74 10.81 0.08
CA ARG A 112 -1.99 11.83 0.82
C ARG A 112 -0.48 11.67 0.67
N TRP A 113 -0.03 10.43 0.58
CA TRP A 113 1.36 10.03 0.54
C TRP A 113 1.81 9.63 -0.86
N THR A 114 3.10 9.73 -1.09
CA THR A 114 3.82 9.13 -2.23
C THR A 114 5.03 8.42 -1.66
N THR A 115 5.29 7.20 -2.12
CA THR A 115 6.49 6.45 -1.72
C THR A 115 7.66 6.86 -2.59
N LEU A 116 8.77 7.19 -1.94
CA LEU A 116 10.08 7.35 -2.58
C LEU A 116 10.92 6.11 -2.36
N TYR A 117 11.64 5.72 -3.40
CA TYR A 117 12.70 4.72 -3.38
C TYR A 117 14.04 5.42 -3.16
N ILE A 118 14.87 4.84 -2.30
CA ILE A 118 16.24 5.25 -2.03
C ILE A 118 17.14 4.05 -2.29
N GLY A 119 18.03 4.14 -3.30
CA GLY A 119 18.88 3.04 -3.75
C GLY A 119 20.06 2.70 -2.82
N LYS A 120 19.86 2.86 -1.50
CA LYS A 120 20.81 2.53 -0.43
C LYS A 120 20.07 1.98 0.77
N GLY A 121 20.67 1.00 1.48
CA GLY A 121 20.06 0.29 2.57
C GLY A 121 20.99 0.01 3.74
N LYS A 122 20.68 -1.03 4.53
CA LYS A 122 21.44 -1.41 5.73
C LYS A 122 22.87 -1.80 5.41
N LYS A 123 23.15 -2.45 4.27
CA LYS A 123 24.51 -2.79 3.83
C LYS A 123 25.38 -1.55 3.58
N ASP A 124 24.76 -0.42 3.24
CA ASP A 124 25.41 0.87 3.12
C ASP A 124 25.46 1.62 4.47
N LYS A 125 25.14 0.96 5.57
CA LYS A 125 25.05 1.53 6.93
C LYS A 125 24.03 2.67 7.03
N LEU A 126 22.99 2.66 6.17
CA LEU A 126 21.88 3.60 6.20
C LEU A 126 20.80 3.11 7.15
N ASN A 127 20.27 3.99 7.98
CA ASN A 127 19.18 3.72 8.90
C ASN A 127 18.05 4.76 8.77
N LYS A 128 16.95 4.54 9.50
CA LYS A 128 15.77 5.41 9.44
C LYS A 128 16.09 6.86 9.84
N VAL A 129 16.95 7.05 10.86
CA VAL A 129 17.30 8.38 11.38
C VAL A 129 18.12 9.15 10.34
N ASP A 130 19.03 8.48 9.64
CA ASP A 130 19.81 9.07 8.55
C ASP A 130 18.91 9.59 7.43
N ILE A 131 17.92 8.78 7.02
CA ILE A 131 16.96 9.15 5.96
C ILE A 131 16.12 10.35 6.40
N VAL A 132 15.51 10.28 7.58
CA VAL A 132 14.66 11.36 8.10
C VAL A 132 15.46 12.65 8.28
N GLY A 133 16.67 12.57 8.87
CA GLY A 133 17.56 13.72 9.03
C GLY A 133 17.97 14.34 7.71
N PHE A 134 18.24 13.53 6.69
CA PHE A 134 18.54 13.99 5.34
C PHE A 134 17.37 14.73 4.70
N LEU A 135 16.16 14.15 4.79
CA LEU A 135 14.94 14.76 4.24
C LEU A 135 14.60 16.10 4.92
N TYR A 136 14.84 16.21 6.22
CA TYR A 136 14.64 17.48 6.95
C TYR A 136 15.69 18.51 6.57
N LYS A 137 16.97 18.15 6.64
CA LYS A 137 18.07 19.10 6.46
C LYS A 137 18.26 19.55 5.01
N LYS A 138 18.13 18.63 4.06
CA LYS A 138 18.37 18.88 2.63
C LYS A 138 17.08 19.03 1.83
N GLY A 139 16.03 18.33 2.24
CA GLY A 139 14.74 18.36 1.57
C GLY A 139 13.78 19.45 2.07
N GLY A 140 14.09 20.10 3.20
CA GLY A 140 13.24 21.12 3.79
C GLY A 140 11.89 20.60 4.29
N LEU A 141 11.79 19.28 4.58
CA LEU A 141 10.58 18.68 5.11
C LEU A 141 10.50 18.86 6.62
N VAL A 142 9.26 18.82 7.13
CA VAL A 142 8.96 18.77 8.56
C VAL A 142 8.39 17.39 8.93
N ARG A 143 8.21 17.13 10.23
CA ARG A 143 7.78 15.82 10.74
C ARG A 143 6.49 15.32 10.09
N GLU A 144 5.53 16.21 9.86
CA GLU A 144 4.21 15.92 9.29
C GLU A 144 4.27 15.58 7.79
N ASP A 145 5.39 15.86 7.14
CA ASP A 145 5.62 15.58 5.71
C ASP A 145 6.26 14.23 5.46
N VAL A 146 6.77 13.57 6.51
CA VAL A 146 7.44 12.27 6.43
C VAL A 146 6.62 11.23 7.19
N GLY A 147 6.19 10.21 6.48
CA GLY A 147 5.45 9.08 7.03
C GLY A 147 6.35 7.89 7.34
N GLN A 148 5.84 6.70 7.08
CA GLN A 148 6.57 5.45 7.33
C GLN A 148 7.88 5.39 6.56
N VAL A 149 8.94 4.89 7.21
CA VAL A 149 10.25 4.61 6.62
C VAL A 149 10.58 3.13 6.83
N ASP A 150 10.92 2.44 5.76
CA ASP A 150 11.36 1.05 5.79
C ASP A 150 12.74 0.93 5.12
N VAL A 151 13.71 0.38 5.85
CA VAL A 151 15.09 0.22 5.37
C VAL A 151 15.38 -1.26 5.19
N LYS A 152 15.59 -1.65 3.94
CA LYS A 152 15.95 -3.00 3.53
C LYS A 152 17.47 -3.15 3.45
N GLU A 153 17.94 -4.33 3.03
CA GLU A 153 19.38 -4.60 2.93
C GLU A 153 20.08 -3.68 1.91
N HIS A 154 19.49 -3.48 0.74
CA HIS A 154 20.10 -2.75 -0.39
C HIS A 154 19.42 -1.42 -0.74
N TYR A 155 18.20 -1.19 -0.24
CA TYR A 155 17.40 -0.01 -0.56
C TYR A 155 16.53 0.38 0.63
N ALA A 156 15.88 1.52 0.51
CA ALA A 156 14.87 1.95 1.47
C ALA A 156 13.67 2.59 0.78
N PHE A 157 12.53 2.53 1.45
CA PHE A 157 11.33 3.26 1.09
C PHE A 157 10.98 4.29 2.15
N VAL A 158 10.45 5.42 1.72
CA VAL A 158 9.93 6.44 2.61
C VAL A 158 8.65 7.04 2.04
N ALA A 159 7.61 7.14 2.87
CA ALA A 159 6.40 7.86 2.53
C ALA A 159 6.60 9.36 2.73
N VAL A 160 6.34 10.15 1.71
CA VAL A 160 6.44 11.61 1.74
C VAL A 160 5.11 12.21 1.33
N ARG A 161 4.71 13.32 1.96
CA ARG A 161 3.50 14.06 1.60
C ARG A 161 3.51 14.39 0.11
N ARG A 162 2.50 13.93 -0.63
CA ARG A 162 2.40 14.04 -2.10
C ARG A 162 2.66 15.46 -2.62
N SER A 163 2.14 16.48 -1.95
CA SER A 163 2.32 17.87 -2.34
C SER A 163 3.76 18.37 -2.29
N LYS A 164 4.63 17.70 -1.52
CA LYS A 164 6.04 18.06 -1.33
C LYS A 164 7.01 17.34 -2.27
N VAL A 165 6.58 16.24 -2.89
CA VAL A 165 7.48 15.33 -3.64
C VAL A 165 8.20 16.02 -4.78
N LYS A 166 7.49 16.79 -5.61
CA LYS A 166 8.12 17.46 -6.76
C LYS A 166 9.22 18.43 -6.35
N GLN A 167 8.96 19.26 -5.35
CA GLN A 167 9.94 20.20 -4.80
C GLN A 167 11.11 19.45 -4.14
N LEU A 168 10.81 18.42 -3.35
CA LEU A 168 11.78 17.58 -2.67
C LEU A 168 12.77 16.96 -3.65
N LEU A 169 12.28 16.27 -4.70
CA LEU A 169 13.16 15.64 -5.70
C LEU A 169 14.06 16.65 -6.43
N THR A 170 13.60 17.89 -6.60
CA THR A 170 14.42 18.97 -7.16
C THR A 170 15.53 19.38 -6.19
N LEU A 171 15.22 19.56 -4.90
CA LEU A 171 16.19 19.93 -3.87
C LEU A 171 17.25 18.85 -3.62
N LEU A 172 16.83 17.58 -3.70
CA LEU A 172 17.71 16.45 -3.45
C LEU A 172 18.60 16.06 -4.63
N ARG A 173 18.42 16.69 -5.79
CA ARG A 173 19.22 16.38 -6.99
C ARG A 173 20.69 16.64 -6.75
N GLY A 174 21.51 15.58 -6.78
CA GLY A 174 22.96 15.66 -6.56
C GLY A 174 23.40 15.69 -5.10
N GLU A 175 22.46 15.78 -4.16
CA GLU A 175 22.75 15.70 -2.74
C GLU A 175 23.21 14.30 -2.33
N LYS A 176 24.04 14.26 -1.28
CA LYS A 176 24.59 13.03 -0.73
C LYS A 176 23.95 12.71 0.63
N ILE A 177 23.49 11.48 0.80
CA ILE A 177 23.07 10.97 2.10
C ILE A 177 24.25 10.26 2.77
N LYS A 178 24.65 10.68 3.96
CA LYS A 178 25.86 10.15 4.65
C LYS A 178 27.13 10.16 3.78
N GLY A 179 27.32 11.18 2.96
CA GLY A 179 28.44 11.25 2.03
C GLY A 179 28.32 10.41 0.76
N MET A 180 27.27 9.59 0.64
CA MET A 180 27.05 8.70 -0.49
C MET A 180 26.08 9.31 -1.51
N LYS A 181 26.46 9.29 -2.77
CA LYS A 181 25.54 9.59 -3.87
C LYS A 181 24.58 8.41 -4.05
N THR A 182 23.28 8.68 -4.09
CA THR A 182 22.27 7.64 -4.23
C THR A 182 21.13 8.06 -5.15
N LEU A 183 20.48 7.09 -5.77
CA LEU A 183 19.25 7.29 -6.52
C LEU A 183 18.11 7.56 -5.54
N ILE A 184 17.35 8.61 -5.78
CA ILE A 184 16.10 8.91 -5.06
C ILE A 184 15.05 9.27 -6.09
N GLU A 185 13.98 8.49 -6.14
CA GLU A 185 12.89 8.66 -7.12
C GLU A 185 11.55 8.19 -6.55
N GLU A 186 10.45 8.50 -7.24
CA GLU A 186 9.16 7.93 -6.89
C GLU A 186 9.17 6.41 -7.16
N ALA A 187 8.75 5.62 -6.19
CA ALA A 187 8.62 4.16 -6.34
C ALA A 187 7.48 3.85 -7.33
N ARG A 188 7.85 3.34 -8.49
CA ARG A 188 6.92 2.98 -9.57
C ARG A 188 6.42 1.56 -9.43
#